data_61730b0d818c4365dbcea511a6d861ec
#
_entry.id   61730b0d818c4365dbcea511a6d861ec
#
_cell.length_a   1.000
_cell.length_b   1.000
_cell.length_c   1.000
_cell.angle_alpha   90.00
_cell.angle_beta   90.00
_cell.angle_gamma   90.00
#
_symmetry.space_group_name_H-M   'P 1'
#
loop_
_entity.id
_entity.type
_entity.pdbx_description
1 polymer ?
#
loop_
_entity_poly.entity_id
_entity_poly.type
_entity_poly.pdbx_seq_one_letter_code
_entity_poly.pdbx_strand_id
1 'polypeptide(L)'
;TYVASMLFGLFFGAGNLIFPVHLGQMAGSNVWQAILGLLITGVGLPLLGVAALGISRSNGLFDLSSKVNRPYAMFFTCALYLTIGPFFAIPRCATTSFTVGLEQVLPQNGSNTLYLLLFSAAFFAAALFFALRPGKILTWVGKILNPCFLVFLGILVVVALLSPSAAIADVEPLGDYASQPFFAGFLEGYNTMDALASLALSLIHISEPTR
;
A
#
# COMPACT_ATOMS: atom_id res chain seq x y z
N THR A 1 19.23 7.00 -8.75
CA THR A 1 19.01 6.54 -7.34
C THR A 1 17.87 7.29 -6.66
N TYR A 2 17.75 8.61 -6.79
CA TYR A 2 16.66 9.40 -6.17
C TYR A 2 15.27 8.99 -6.65
N VAL A 3 15.08 8.83 -7.95
CA VAL A 3 13.82 8.42 -8.56
C VAL A 3 13.37 7.03 -8.06
N ALA A 4 14.31 6.08 -7.98
CA ALA A 4 13.99 4.75 -7.47
C ALA A 4 13.58 4.77 -5.98
N SER A 5 14.23 5.60 -5.15
CA SER A 5 13.84 5.78 -3.73
C SER A 5 12.48 6.45 -3.59
N MET A 6 12.16 7.43 -4.44
CA MET A 6 10.85 8.07 -4.46
C MET A 6 9.76 7.09 -4.90
N LEU A 7 10.00 6.32 -5.98
CA LEU A 7 9.07 5.28 -6.43
C LEU A 7 8.81 4.25 -5.34
N PHE A 8 9.88 3.78 -4.69
CA PHE A 8 9.73 2.86 -3.57
C PHE A 8 8.85 3.45 -2.47
N GLY A 9 9.10 4.70 -2.04
CA GLY A 9 8.31 5.34 -0.99
C GLY A 9 6.85 5.64 -1.39
N LEU A 10 6.56 5.75 -2.69
CA LEU A 10 5.21 5.94 -3.20
C LEU A 10 4.42 4.63 -3.26
N PHE A 11 5.06 3.53 -3.68
CA PHE A 11 4.41 2.23 -3.77
C PHE A 11 4.41 1.47 -2.45
N PHE A 12 5.45 1.63 -1.62
CA PHE A 12 5.55 0.89 -0.38
C PHE A 12 4.74 1.56 0.74
N GLY A 13 3.48 1.17 0.85
CA GLY A 13 2.57 1.65 1.88
C GLY A 13 2.38 0.66 3.04
N ALA A 14 1.55 1.03 4.02
CA ALA A 14 1.20 0.19 5.15
C ALA A 14 0.58 -1.16 4.71
N GLY A 15 -0.15 -1.18 3.58
CA GLY A 15 -0.71 -2.40 3.00
C GLY A 15 0.36 -3.44 2.68
N ASN A 16 1.49 -3.01 2.13
CA ASN A 16 2.58 -3.91 1.73
C ASN A 16 3.33 -4.53 2.92
N LEU A 17 3.15 -4.00 4.13
CA LEU A 17 3.62 -4.63 5.37
C LEU A 17 2.58 -5.57 5.96
N ILE A 18 1.32 -5.15 5.99
CA ILE A 18 0.27 -5.84 6.73
C ILE A 18 -0.20 -7.08 5.99
N PHE A 19 -0.51 -6.95 4.69
CA PHE A 19 -1.09 -8.07 3.94
C PHE A 19 -0.15 -9.27 3.76
N PRO A 20 1.15 -9.11 3.45
CA PRO A 20 2.05 -10.26 3.40
C PRO A 20 2.25 -10.95 4.75
N VAL A 21 2.26 -10.19 5.86
CA VAL A 21 2.35 -10.76 7.21
C VAL A 21 1.08 -11.53 7.56
N HIS A 22 -0.09 -10.93 7.30
CA HIS A 22 -1.39 -11.58 7.50
C HIS A 22 -1.51 -12.86 6.66
N LEU A 23 -1.16 -12.80 5.37
CA LEU A 23 -1.10 -13.96 4.51
C LEU A 23 -0.20 -15.06 5.09
N GLY A 24 1.01 -14.70 5.56
CA GLY A 24 1.93 -15.66 6.16
C GLY A 24 1.37 -16.33 7.40
N GLN A 25 0.62 -15.61 8.22
CA GLN A 25 -0.03 -16.13 9.43
C GLN A 25 -1.21 -17.07 9.11
N MET A 26 -1.99 -16.75 8.06
CA MET A 26 -3.22 -17.47 7.73
C MET A 26 -3.01 -18.62 6.75
N ALA A 27 -2.03 -18.53 5.86
CA ALA A 27 -1.83 -19.49 4.79
C ALA A 27 -1.14 -20.80 5.23
N GLY A 28 -0.38 -20.77 6.31
CA GLY A 28 0.31 -21.96 6.83
C GLY A 28 1.03 -22.75 5.73
N SER A 29 0.76 -24.05 5.65
CA SER A 29 1.37 -24.95 4.64
C SER A 29 1.06 -24.56 3.19
N ASN A 30 -0.02 -23.81 2.93
CA ASN A 30 -0.44 -23.34 1.59
C ASN A 30 0.18 -21.99 1.18
N VAL A 31 1.15 -21.49 1.95
CA VAL A 31 1.75 -20.14 1.76
C VAL A 31 2.28 -19.92 0.35
N TRP A 32 2.87 -20.91 -0.30
CA TRP A 32 3.43 -20.76 -1.64
C TRP A 32 2.38 -20.45 -2.71
N GLN A 33 1.22 -21.11 -2.63
CA GLN A 33 0.10 -20.83 -3.56
C GLN A 33 -0.48 -19.43 -3.31
N ALA A 34 -0.59 -19.05 -2.04
CA ALA A 34 -1.06 -17.72 -1.65
C ALA A 34 -0.08 -16.61 -2.10
N ILE A 35 1.24 -16.82 -1.95
CA ILE A 35 2.26 -15.87 -2.42
C ILE A 35 2.18 -15.67 -3.93
N LEU A 36 1.96 -16.73 -4.72
CA LEU A 36 1.80 -16.59 -6.18
C LEU A 36 0.62 -15.69 -6.52
N GLY A 37 -0.52 -15.85 -5.86
CA GLY A 37 -1.67 -14.97 -6.02
C GLY A 37 -1.34 -13.51 -5.66
N LEU A 38 -0.72 -13.30 -4.52
CA LEU A 38 -0.31 -11.97 -4.05
C LEU A 38 0.69 -11.29 -4.99
N LEU A 39 1.66 -12.02 -5.52
CA LEU A 39 2.65 -11.45 -6.45
C LEU A 39 2.03 -11.01 -7.77
N ILE A 40 1.03 -11.75 -8.28
CA ILE A 40 0.35 -11.37 -9.52
C ILE A 40 -0.37 -10.03 -9.37
N THR A 41 -1.08 -9.83 -8.28
CA THR A 41 -1.85 -8.59 -8.06
C THR A 41 -1.04 -7.48 -7.40
N GLY A 42 -0.24 -7.80 -6.40
CA GLY A 42 0.53 -6.80 -5.65
C GLY A 42 1.78 -6.32 -6.39
N VAL A 43 2.32 -7.09 -7.33
CA VAL A 43 3.51 -6.71 -8.11
C VAL A 43 3.21 -6.67 -9.61
N GLY A 44 2.58 -7.69 -10.15
CA GLY A 44 2.32 -7.82 -11.59
C GLY A 44 1.41 -6.72 -12.12
N LEU A 45 0.26 -6.49 -11.49
CA LEU A 45 -0.68 -5.45 -11.92
C LEU A 45 -0.08 -4.03 -11.84
N PRO A 46 0.61 -3.62 -10.76
CA PRO A 46 1.28 -2.33 -10.72
C PRO A 46 2.31 -2.15 -11.83
N LEU A 47 3.12 -3.17 -12.11
CA LEU A 47 4.08 -3.11 -13.21
C LEU A 47 3.39 -2.95 -14.57
N LEU A 48 2.30 -3.66 -14.80
CA LEU A 48 1.49 -3.52 -16.01
C LEU A 48 0.87 -2.12 -16.11
N GLY A 49 0.40 -1.53 -15.00
CA GLY A 49 -0.11 -0.17 -14.96
C GLY A 49 0.92 0.88 -15.37
N VAL A 50 2.12 0.79 -14.81
CA VAL A 50 3.24 1.69 -15.17
C VAL A 50 3.67 1.46 -16.62
N ALA A 51 3.78 0.20 -17.07
CA ALA A 51 4.14 -0.14 -18.44
C ALA A 51 3.11 0.38 -19.45
N ALA A 52 1.81 0.25 -19.16
CA ALA A 52 0.74 0.76 -20.02
C ALA A 52 0.85 2.27 -20.25
N LEU A 53 1.15 3.04 -19.19
CA LEU A 53 1.36 4.48 -19.30
C LEU A 53 2.64 4.82 -20.08
N GLY A 54 3.72 4.09 -19.86
CA GLY A 54 4.98 4.27 -20.58
C GLY A 54 4.85 3.96 -22.07
N ILE A 55 4.26 2.84 -22.43
CA ILE A 55 4.08 2.40 -23.83
C ILE A 55 3.10 3.33 -24.56
N SER A 56 2.02 3.72 -23.91
CA SER A 56 1.01 4.61 -24.50
C SER A 56 1.47 6.06 -24.67
N ARG A 57 2.63 6.43 -24.06
CA ARG A 57 3.15 7.80 -23.99
C ARG A 57 2.09 8.79 -23.49
N SER A 58 1.27 8.36 -22.55
CA SER A 58 0.19 9.18 -22.00
C SER A 58 0.69 9.96 -20.78
N ASN A 59 0.30 11.22 -20.69
CA ASN A 59 0.67 12.13 -19.59
C ASN A 59 -0.15 11.87 -18.31
N GLY A 60 -0.62 10.64 -18.11
CA GLY A 60 -1.37 10.19 -16.95
C GLY A 60 -2.64 9.45 -17.30
N LEU A 61 -3.37 9.08 -16.25
CA LEU A 61 -4.58 8.26 -16.37
C LEU A 61 -5.66 8.90 -17.22
N PHE A 62 -5.89 10.21 -17.06
CA PHE A 62 -6.91 10.92 -17.84
C PHE A 62 -6.60 10.88 -19.34
N ASP A 63 -5.35 11.13 -19.71
CA ASP A 63 -4.91 11.11 -21.11
C ASP A 63 -5.00 9.69 -21.69
N LEU A 64 -4.57 8.68 -20.94
CA LEU A 64 -4.71 7.27 -21.33
C LEU A 64 -6.17 6.89 -21.58
N SER A 65 -7.04 7.22 -20.63
CA SER A 65 -8.48 6.90 -20.70
C SER A 65 -9.21 7.71 -21.76
N SER A 66 -8.76 8.93 -22.07
CA SER A 66 -9.36 9.79 -23.09
C SER A 66 -9.21 9.26 -24.51
N LYS A 67 -8.24 8.35 -24.72
CA LYS A 67 -8.08 7.61 -25.99
C LYS A 67 -9.29 6.73 -26.31
N VAL A 68 -10.04 6.30 -25.31
CA VAL A 68 -11.30 5.56 -25.49
C VAL A 68 -12.44 6.54 -25.70
N ASN A 69 -12.73 7.39 -24.70
CA ASN A 69 -13.75 8.43 -24.77
C ASN A 69 -13.55 9.43 -23.60
N ARG A 70 -13.85 10.71 -23.82
CA ARG A 70 -13.71 11.78 -22.84
C ARG A 70 -14.62 11.64 -21.60
N PRO A 71 -15.92 11.31 -21.72
CA PRO A 71 -16.77 11.02 -20.55
C PRO A 71 -16.26 9.84 -19.71
N TYR A 72 -15.82 8.77 -20.37
CA TYR A 72 -15.21 7.61 -19.70
C TYR A 72 -13.95 8.01 -18.92
N ALA A 73 -13.07 8.82 -19.53
CA ALA A 73 -11.87 9.30 -18.87
C ALA A 73 -12.17 10.10 -17.61
N MET A 74 -13.17 10.97 -17.65
CA MET A 74 -13.60 11.78 -16.51
C MET A 74 -14.14 10.88 -15.39
N PHE A 75 -15.07 9.96 -15.72
CA PHE A 75 -15.64 9.04 -14.74
C PHE A 75 -14.57 8.15 -14.10
N PHE A 76 -13.72 7.53 -14.91
CA PHE A 76 -12.69 6.60 -14.43
C PHE A 76 -11.64 7.29 -13.57
N THR A 77 -11.18 8.47 -13.98
CA THR A 77 -10.24 9.26 -13.21
C THR A 77 -10.82 9.72 -11.88
N CYS A 78 -12.05 10.24 -11.88
CA CYS A 78 -12.74 10.63 -10.65
C CYS A 78 -12.96 9.42 -9.71
N ALA A 79 -13.44 8.29 -10.23
CA ALA A 79 -13.65 7.09 -9.45
C ALA A 79 -12.36 6.58 -8.80
N LEU A 80 -11.26 6.55 -9.56
CA LEU A 80 -9.96 6.11 -9.06
C LEU A 80 -9.44 7.03 -7.95
N TYR A 81 -9.44 8.34 -8.17
CA TYR A 81 -8.96 9.29 -7.15
C TYR A 81 -9.85 9.34 -5.90
N LEU A 82 -11.16 9.18 -6.04
CA LEU A 82 -12.07 9.08 -4.90
C LEU A 82 -11.84 7.79 -4.11
N THR A 83 -11.57 6.69 -4.79
CA THR A 83 -11.26 5.40 -4.14
C THR A 83 -9.94 5.45 -3.38
N ILE A 84 -8.85 5.91 -4.02
CA ILE A 84 -7.53 6.03 -3.38
C ILE A 84 -7.56 7.12 -2.29
N GLY A 85 -8.29 8.20 -2.52
CA GLY A 85 -8.38 9.32 -1.60
C GLY A 85 -9.37 9.06 -0.46
N PRO A 86 -10.48 9.83 -0.42
CA PRO A 86 -11.32 9.94 0.77
C PRO A 86 -12.13 8.68 1.10
N PHE A 87 -12.44 7.81 0.13
CA PHE A 87 -13.37 6.72 0.38
C PHE A 87 -12.72 5.47 0.97
N PHE A 88 -11.45 5.20 0.65
CA PHE A 88 -10.86 3.94 1.09
C PHE A 88 -9.44 4.08 1.66
N ALA A 89 -8.46 4.51 0.88
CA ALA A 89 -7.06 4.39 1.31
C ALA A 89 -6.71 5.34 2.45
N ILE A 90 -7.17 6.60 2.42
CA ILE A 90 -6.87 7.58 3.46
C ILE A 90 -7.48 7.19 4.82
N PRO A 91 -8.81 6.85 4.91
CA PRO A 91 -9.39 6.34 6.15
C PRO A 91 -8.70 5.08 6.66
N ARG A 92 -8.35 4.15 5.78
CA ARG A 92 -7.63 2.94 6.13
C ARG A 92 -6.27 3.23 6.73
N CYS A 93 -5.51 4.19 6.20
CA CYS A 93 -4.23 4.58 6.77
C CYS A 93 -4.36 5.04 8.23
N ALA A 94 -5.37 5.83 8.56
CA ALA A 94 -5.61 6.29 9.92
C ALA A 94 -6.01 5.14 10.85
N THR A 95 -6.97 4.31 10.46
CA THR A 95 -7.44 3.19 11.29
C THR A 95 -6.35 2.15 11.49
N THR A 96 -5.61 1.79 10.45
CA THR A 96 -4.51 0.82 10.56
C THR A 96 -3.38 1.33 11.44
N SER A 97 -3.02 2.61 11.32
CA SER A 97 -2.00 3.22 12.19
C SER A 97 -2.43 3.23 13.65
N PHE A 98 -3.71 3.43 13.92
CA PHE A 98 -4.27 3.34 15.26
C PHE A 98 -4.20 1.91 15.80
N THR A 99 -4.70 0.92 15.04
CA THR A 99 -4.78 -0.48 15.47
C THR A 99 -3.39 -1.08 15.71
N VAL A 100 -2.43 -0.81 14.84
CA VAL A 100 -1.06 -1.34 15.00
C VAL A 100 -0.26 -0.58 16.06
N GLY A 101 -0.46 0.73 16.17
CA GLY A 101 0.37 1.58 17.04
C GLY A 101 -0.18 1.78 18.45
N LEU A 102 -1.43 2.17 18.58
CA LEU A 102 -2.01 2.60 19.86
C LEU A 102 -2.90 1.57 20.53
N GLU A 103 -3.71 0.84 19.78
CA GLU A 103 -4.72 -0.06 20.33
C GLU A 103 -4.11 -1.13 21.23
N GLN A 104 -2.90 -1.58 20.92
CA GLN A 104 -2.18 -2.60 21.72
C GLN A 104 -1.70 -2.07 23.08
N VAL A 105 -1.54 -0.76 23.23
CA VAL A 105 -1.05 -0.10 24.46
C VAL A 105 -2.18 0.44 25.30
N LEU A 106 -3.36 0.62 24.72
CA LEU A 106 -4.52 1.17 25.41
C LEU A 106 -5.20 0.12 26.29
N PRO A 107 -5.67 0.53 27.48
CA PRO A 107 -6.43 -0.38 28.36
C PRO A 107 -7.74 -0.79 27.66
N GLN A 108 -8.01 -2.08 27.63
CA GLN A 108 -9.18 -2.71 26.96
C GLN A 108 -10.55 -2.29 27.54
N ASN A 109 -10.56 -1.50 28.62
CA ASN A 109 -11.77 -1.14 29.38
C ASN A 109 -12.36 0.24 29.01
N GLY A 110 -11.85 0.90 27.95
CA GLY A 110 -12.29 2.23 27.53
C GLY A 110 -13.05 2.24 26.21
N SER A 111 -13.70 3.35 25.92
CA SER A 111 -14.33 3.60 24.63
C SER A 111 -13.28 3.74 23.53
N ASN A 112 -12.83 2.61 22.93
CA ASN A 112 -11.85 2.60 21.83
C ASN A 112 -12.27 3.54 20.69
N THR A 113 -13.57 3.76 20.52
CA THR A 113 -14.13 4.69 19.52
C THR A 113 -13.69 6.14 19.75
N LEU A 114 -13.66 6.60 21.01
CA LEU A 114 -13.22 7.96 21.33
C LEU A 114 -11.73 8.15 21.04
N TYR A 115 -10.91 7.16 21.44
CA TYR A 115 -9.46 7.18 21.16
C TYR A 115 -9.18 7.14 19.65
N LEU A 116 -9.92 6.31 18.89
CA LEU A 116 -9.83 6.26 17.43
C LEU A 116 -10.21 7.61 16.81
N LEU A 117 -11.25 8.26 17.28
CA LEU A 117 -11.69 9.55 16.76
C LEU A 117 -10.64 10.65 17.03
N LEU A 118 -10.12 10.73 18.24
CA LEU A 118 -9.07 11.69 18.59
C LEU A 118 -7.79 11.45 17.80
N PHE A 119 -7.38 10.19 17.67
CA PHE A 119 -6.21 9.81 16.86
C PHE A 119 -6.41 10.18 15.39
N SER A 120 -7.56 9.83 14.82
CA SER A 120 -7.88 10.15 13.43
C SER A 120 -7.90 11.65 13.18
N ALA A 121 -8.46 12.43 14.09
CA ALA A 121 -8.46 13.89 14.00
C ALA A 121 -7.03 14.46 14.02
N ALA A 122 -6.18 13.98 14.93
CA ALA A 122 -4.77 14.37 14.99
C ALA A 122 -3.99 13.94 13.75
N PHE A 123 -4.23 12.72 13.26
CA PHE A 123 -3.62 12.16 12.05
C PHE A 123 -3.96 13.01 10.82
N PHE A 124 -5.24 13.32 10.62
CA PHE A 124 -5.66 14.13 9.47
C PHE A 124 -5.24 15.59 9.58
N ALA A 125 -5.19 16.17 10.78
CA ALA A 125 -4.65 17.51 11.01
C ALA A 125 -3.15 17.57 10.66
N ALA A 126 -2.38 16.56 11.08
CA ALA A 126 -0.97 16.45 10.72
C ALA A 126 -0.79 16.25 9.20
N ALA A 127 -1.57 15.36 8.59
CA ALA A 127 -1.54 15.14 7.15
C ALA A 127 -1.86 16.42 6.36
N LEU A 128 -2.87 17.17 6.77
CA LEU A 128 -3.23 18.47 6.17
C LEU A 128 -2.10 19.49 6.34
N PHE A 129 -1.53 19.59 7.55
CA PHE A 129 -0.40 20.50 7.79
C PHE A 129 0.79 20.22 6.88
N PHE A 130 1.10 18.95 6.67
CA PHE A 130 2.15 18.54 5.75
C PHE A 130 1.76 18.75 4.29
N ALA A 131 0.53 18.47 3.89
CA ALA A 131 0.04 18.66 2.52
C ALA A 131 0.09 20.12 2.07
N LEU A 132 -0.09 21.07 2.99
CA LEU A 132 0.02 22.50 2.71
C LEU A 132 1.46 22.97 2.48
N ARG A 133 2.48 22.14 2.74
CA ARG A 133 3.91 22.47 2.57
C ARG A 133 4.65 21.44 1.72
N PRO A 134 4.28 21.23 0.46
CA PRO A 134 4.75 20.10 -0.37
C PRO A 134 6.26 20.11 -0.63
N GLY A 135 6.90 21.27 -0.77
CA GLY A 135 8.29 21.37 -1.20
C GLY A 135 9.34 20.79 -0.26
N LYS A 136 9.06 20.69 1.04
CA LYS A 136 9.98 20.12 2.05
C LYS A 136 9.70 18.63 2.31
N ILE A 137 8.47 18.18 2.11
CA ILE A 137 8.04 16.80 2.41
C ILE A 137 8.73 15.80 1.50
N LEU A 138 8.80 16.04 0.20
CA LEU A 138 9.46 15.14 -0.75
C LEU A 138 10.90 14.86 -0.34
N THR A 139 11.61 15.90 0.12
CA THR A 139 13.00 15.76 0.57
C THR A 139 13.12 14.97 1.86
N TRP A 140 12.22 15.20 2.84
CA TRP A 140 12.23 14.51 4.12
C TRP A 140 11.83 13.04 3.98
N VAL A 141 10.77 12.77 3.23
CA VAL A 141 10.31 11.39 2.96
C VAL A 141 11.37 10.62 2.19
N GLY A 142 11.89 11.16 1.09
CA GLY A 142 12.84 10.47 0.24
C GLY A 142 14.24 10.28 0.87
N LYS A 143 14.71 11.26 1.66
CA LYS A 143 16.08 11.24 2.21
C LYS A 143 16.20 10.59 3.59
N ILE A 144 15.18 10.69 4.42
CA ILE A 144 15.26 10.27 5.83
C ILE A 144 14.31 9.10 6.09
N LEU A 145 13.03 9.28 5.77
CA LEU A 145 12.01 8.30 6.12
C LEU A 145 12.20 6.97 5.39
N ASN A 146 12.44 7.00 4.09
CA ASN A 146 12.61 5.78 3.30
C ASN A 146 13.84 4.96 3.70
N PRO A 147 15.06 5.52 3.85
CA PRO A 147 16.20 4.75 4.32
C PRO A 147 16.00 4.19 5.74
N CYS A 148 15.46 4.99 6.66
CA CYS A 148 15.16 4.55 8.02
C CYS A 148 14.17 3.37 8.01
N PHE A 149 13.12 3.47 7.20
CA PHE A 149 12.15 2.43 7.03
C PHE A 149 12.73 1.14 6.43
N LEU A 150 13.59 1.25 5.40
CA LEU A 150 14.29 0.10 4.81
C LEU A 150 15.21 -0.62 5.81
N VAL A 151 15.91 0.14 6.64
CA VAL A 151 16.74 -0.43 7.71
C VAL A 151 15.87 -1.18 8.72
N PHE A 152 14.76 -0.57 9.16
CA PHE A 152 13.82 -1.19 10.08
C PHE A 152 13.20 -2.46 9.49
N LEU A 153 12.77 -2.41 8.23
CA LEU A 153 12.26 -3.58 7.51
C LEU A 153 13.32 -4.68 7.39
N GLY A 154 14.58 -4.31 7.09
CA GLY A 154 15.69 -5.25 7.02
C GLY A 154 15.92 -5.95 8.37
N ILE A 155 15.88 -5.20 9.47
CA ILE A 155 15.99 -5.77 10.83
C ILE A 155 14.84 -6.75 11.10
N LEU A 156 13.59 -6.38 10.78
CA LEU A 156 12.44 -7.27 10.96
C LEU A 156 12.58 -8.58 10.17
N VAL A 157 13.00 -8.49 8.90
CA VAL A 157 13.22 -9.69 8.07
C VAL A 157 14.33 -10.56 8.65
N VAL A 158 15.44 -9.98 9.05
CA VAL A 158 16.55 -10.72 9.66
C VAL A 158 16.12 -11.40 10.97
N VAL A 159 15.41 -10.70 11.84
CA VAL A 159 14.91 -11.28 13.10
C VAL A 159 13.91 -12.40 12.81
N ALA A 160 13.01 -12.23 11.85
CA ALA A 160 12.04 -13.27 11.48
C ALA A 160 12.73 -14.53 10.92
N LEU A 161 13.80 -14.39 10.16
CA LEU A 161 14.58 -15.52 9.62
C LEU A 161 15.43 -16.23 10.68
N LEU A 162 15.95 -15.48 11.66
CA LEU A 162 16.79 -16.04 12.73
C LEU A 162 15.96 -16.71 13.84
N SER A 163 14.71 -16.32 14.02
CA SER A 163 13.85 -16.79 15.10
C SER A 163 12.48 -17.23 14.54
N PRO A 164 12.42 -18.27 13.70
CA PRO A 164 11.14 -18.79 13.22
C PRO A 164 10.34 -19.37 14.39
N SER A 165 9.09 -18.92 14.55
CA SER A 165 8.21 -19.37 15.63
C SER A 165 7.69 -20.80 15.44
N ALA A 166 7.57 -21.25 14.18
CA ALA A 166 7.15 -22.59 13.80
C ALA A 166 7.63 -22.93 12.38
N ALA A 167 7.73 -24.22 12.05
CA ALA A 167 7.96 -24.63 10.67
C ALA A 167 6.68 -24.38 9.85
N ILE A 168 6.83 -23.79 8.67
CA ILE A 168 5.71 -23.44 7.77
C ILE A 168 4.83 -24.67 7.46
N ALA A 169 5.45 -25.85 7.37
CA ALA A 169 4.75 -27.12 7.07
C ALA A 169 3.82 -27.59 8.18
N ASP A 170 4.07 -27.17 9.42
CA ASP A 170 3.33 -27.64 10.60
C ASP A 170 2.14 -26.73 10.96
N VAL A 171 1.98 -25.62 10.25
CA VAL A 171 0.89 -24.67 10.49
C VAL A 171 -0.29 -24.98 9.57
N GLU A 172 -1.45 -25.29 10.16
CA GLU A 172 -2.67 -25.51 9.39
C GLU A 172 -3.17 -24.21 8.77
N PRO A 173 -3.55 -24.22 7.47
CA PRO A 173 -4.12 -23.04 6.83
C PRO A 173 -5.51 -22.72 7.38
N LEU A 174 -5.80 -21.43 7.57
CA LEU A 174 -7.03 -20.95 8.17
C LEU A 174 -7.95 -20.27 7.13
N GLY A 175 -9.26 -20.39 7.32
CA GLY A 175 -10.27 -19.71 6.49
C GLY A 175 -10.15 -20.04 5.00
N ASP A 176 -10.20 -19.02 4.17
CA ASP A 176 -10.15 -19.15 2.71
C ASP A 176 -8.80 -19.70 2.20
N TYR A 177 -7.73 -19.59 2.98
CA TYR A 177 -6.43 -20.15 2.63
C TYR A 177 -6.38 -21.68 2.70
N ALA A 178 -7.32 -22.31 3.41
CA ALA A 178 -7.46 -23.77 3.43
C ALA A 178 -8.08 -24.30 2.13
N SER A 179 -9.07 -23.60 1.58
CA SER A 179 -9.85 -24.03 0.42
C SER A 179 -9.35 -23.47 -0.90
N GLN A 180 -8.98 -22.18 -0.93
CA GLN A 180 -8.60 -21.44 -2.13
C GLN A 180 -7.40 -20.51 -1.89
N PRO A 181 -6.23 -21.03 -1.54
CA PRO A 181 -5.09 -20.22 -1.12
C PRO A 181 -4.60 -19.25 -2.18
N PHE A 182 -4.64 -19.63 -3.45
CA PHE A 182 -4.27 -18.76 -4.57
C PHE A 182 -5.19 -17.54 -4.66
N PHE A 183 -6.51 -17.75 -4.61
CA PHE A 183 -7.46 -16.64 -4.73
C PHE A 183 -7.46 -15.75 -3.49
N ALA A 184 -7.28 -16.33 -2.30
CA ALA A 184 -7.11 -15.56 -1.08
C ALA A 184 -5.89 -14.63 -1.17
N GLY A 185 -4.74 -15.16 -1.59
CA GLY A 185 -3.54 -14.36 -1.83
C GLY A 185 -3.70 -13.32 -2.95
N PHE A 186 -4.42 -13.67 -4.03
CA PHE A 186 -4.74 -12.76 -5.12
C PHE A 186 -5.55 -11.54 -4.64
N LEU A 187 -6.56 -11.77 -3.80
CA LEU A 187 -7.36 -10.70 -3.20
C LEU A 187 -6.54 -9.85 -2.21
N GLU A 188 -5.68 -10.49 -1.41
CA GLU A 188 -4.78 -9.78 -0.50
C GLU A 188 -3.82 -8.84 -1.26
N GLY A 189 -3.21 -9.31 -2.34
CA GLY A 189 -2.36 -8.48 -3.17
C GLY A 189 -3.12 -7.35 -3.86
N TYR A 190 -4.38 -7.56 -4.26
CA TYR A 190 -5.23 -6.49 -4.79
C TYR A 190 -5.58 -5.45 -3.72
N ASN A 191 -5.79 -5.90 -2.48
CA ASN A 191 -6.09 -5.03 -1.33
C ASN A 191 -4.91 -4.12 -0.92
N THR A 192 -3.68 -4.37 -1.39
CA THR A 192 -2.59 -3.41 -1.23
C THR A 192 -2.86 -2.08 -1.95
N MET A 193 -3.72 -2.09 -2.97
CA MET A 193 -4.08 -0.96 -3.84
C MET A 193 -2.93 -0.43 -4.72
N ASP A 194 -1.83 -1.13 -4.81
CA ASP A 194 -0.68 -0.72 -5.62
C ASP A 194 -1.01 -0.66 -7.11
N ALA A 195 -1.90 -1.56 -7.58
CA ALA A 195 -2.42 -1.53 -8.95
C ALA A 195 -3.12 -0.22 -9.28
N LEU A 196 -3.96 0.30 -8.37
CA LEU A 196 -4.64 1.58 -8.53
C LEU A 196 -3.65 2.75 -8.39
N ALA A 197 -2.74 2.65 -7.42
CA ALA A 197 -1.70 3.64 -7.19
C ALA A 197 -0.77 3.78 -8.41
N SER A 198 -0.45 2.71 -9.12
CA SER A 198 0.40 2.75 -10.32
C SER A 198 -0.15 3.63 -11.43
N LEU A 199 -1.48 3.65 -11.59
CA LEU A 199 -2.18 4.48 -12.55
C LEU A 199 -2.30 5.94 -12.10
N ALA A 200 -2.48 6.17 -10.78
CA ALA A 200 -2.63 7.51 -10.21
C ALA A 200 -1.30 8.26 -10.11
N LEU A 201 -0.23 7.58 -9.69
CA LEU A 201 1.06 8.18 -9.34
C LEU A 201 1.94 8.48 -10.54
N SER A 202 1.69 7.88 -11.69
CA SER A 202 2.44 8.14 -12.92
C SER A 202 2.36 9.60 -13.39
N LEU A 203 1.31 10.34 -13.01
CA LEU A 203 1.19 11.78 -13.26
C LEU A 203 2.29 12.61 -12.60
N ILE A 204 2.80 12.19 -11.45
CA ILE A 204 3.78 12.97 -10.67
C ILE A 204 5.17 12.90 -11.31
N HIS A 205 5.48 11.81 -12.01
CA HIS A 205 6.82 11.57 -12.57
C HIS A 205 7.02 12.11 -13.99
N ILE A 206 5.94 12.21 -14.76
CA ILE A 206 6.01 12.68 -16.16
C ILE A 206 6.02 14.23 -16.23
N SER A 207 5.53 14.89 -15.19
CA SER A 207 5.45 16.36 -15.14
C SER A 207 6.70 17.06 -14.63
N GLU A 208 7.71 16.37 -14.10
CA GLU A 208 9.01 16.96 -13.79
C GLU A 208 9.99 16.68 -14.94
N PRO A 209 10.30 17.68 -15.79
CA PRO A 209 11.41 17.55 -16.71
C PRO A 209 12.69 17.38 -15.91
N THR A 210 13.41 16.31 -16.16
CA THR A 210 14.78 16.11 -15.68
C THR A 210 15.61 17.34 -16.06
N ARG A 211 15.84 18.24 -15.11
CA ARG A 211 16.90 19.23 -15.15
C ARG A 211 18.16 18.67 -14.57
#